data_a5ce499f680c46d661038fba2ddc30cf
#
_entry.id   a5ce499f680c46d661038fba2ddc30cf
#
_cell.length_a   1.000
_cell.length_b   1.000
_cell.length_c   1.000
_cell.angle_alpha   90.00
_cell.angle_beta   90.00
_cell.angle_gamma   90.00
#
_symmetry.space_group_name_H-M   'P 1'
#
loop_
_entity.id
_entity.type
_entity.pdbx_description
1 polymer ?
#
loop_
_entity_poly.entity_id
_entity_poly.type
_entity_poly.pdbx_seq_one_letter_code
_entity_poly.pdbx_strand_id
1 'polypeptide(L)'
;MPTSESRKVFLTGASSGIGLEIAKLLGGHGFDVWGTSRDPARLQQVPHVHPVSLDLAQSDSIRVNFAAALREAGAFDVLINNAGHGAFGALGSMPADVLREQFQVLVEGPAELMRLALPSMRDRGRGTIINVTSLAAQFPIPFMAPYSAAKSALSVLTQALRIELGVPSIRIVEVRPGDIHTPFHEQTRKVDGNARGADHERMKSVWETQMRNMAAAPSPACVAQAVLRAVNSRNPPPVLVVGGVFQARVAPLASRLSSVRLQEYVLRRYYQL
;
A
#
# COMPACT_ATOMS: atom_id res chain seq x y z
N MET A 1 -14.85 12.23 -33.61
CA MET A 1 -13.72 11.59 -32.92
C MET A 1 -14.33 10.54 -32.02
N PRO A 2 -13.94 9.27 -32.06
CA PRO A 2 -14.43 8.31 -31.08
C PRO A 2 -13.98 8.79 -29.71
N THR A 3 -14.91 9.01 -28.81
CA THR A 3 -14.65 9.27 -27.40
C THR A 3 -13.84 8.08 -26.86
N SER A 4 -12.56 8.30 -26.56
CA SER A 4 -11.78 7.24 -25.92
C SER A 4 -12.49 6.88 -24.61
N GLU A 5 -12.95 5.63 -24.51
CA GLU A 5 -13.53 5.14 -23.25
C GLU A 5 -12.59 5.49 -22.09
N SER A 6 -13.17 6.02 -21.04
CA SER A 6 -12.45 6.33 -19.81
C SER A 6 -11.80 5.05 -19.27
N ARG A 7 -10.52 5.13 -18.87
CA ARG A 7 -9.84 3.98 -18.24
C ARG A 7 -10.40 3.73 -16.86
N LYS A 8 -10.67 2.46 -16.55
CA LYS A 8 -11.34 2.01 -15.34
C LYS A 8 -10.35 1.47 -14.32
N VAL A 9 -10.44 2.00 -13.10
CA VAL A 9 -9.51 1.72 -12.00
C VAL A 9 -10.26 1.09 -10.83
N PHE A 10 -9.77 -0.01 -10.31
CA PHE A 10 -10.17 -0.53 -9.00
C PHE A 10 -9.12 -0.16 -7.97
N LEU A 11 -9.51 0.63 -6.95
CA LEU A 11 -8.60 1.18 -5.94
C LEU A 11 -9.03 0.80 -4.54
N THR A 12 -8.18 0.10 -3.79
CA THR A 12 -8.49 -0.22 -2.40
C THR A 12 -8.09 0.89 -1.43
N GLY A 13 -8.94 1.14 -0.40
CA GLY A 13 -8.67 2.13 0.64
C GLY A 13 -8.73 3.58 0.14
N ALA A 14 -9.72 3.91 -0.69
CA ALA A 14 -9.87 5.21 -1.32
C ALA A 14 -10.41 6.32 -0.40
N SER A 15 -10.81 6.01 0.84
CA SER A 15 -11.52 6.97 1.72
C SER A 15 -10.62 7.87 2.57
N SER A 16 -9.30 7.67 2.57
CA SER A 16 -8.36 8.48 3.36
C SER A 16 -6.93 8.43 2.82
N GLY A 17 -6.08 9.33 3.28
CA GLY A 17 -4.64 9.32 3.07
C GLY A 17 -4.23 9.20 1.60
N ILE A 18 -3.30 8.30 1.32
CA ILE A 18 -2.76 8.07 -0.03
C ILE A 18 -3.86 7.66 -1.01
N GLY A 19 -4.75 6.75 -0.60
CA GLY A 19 -5.82 6.26 -1.50
C GLY A 19 -6.80 7.35 -1.92
N LEU A 20 -7.16 8.26 -1.01
CA LEU A 20 -8.03 9.38 -1.33
C LEU A 20 -7.37 10.35 -2.33
N GLU A 21 -6.11 10.64 -2.17
CA GLU A 21 -5.38 11.51 -3.12
C GLU A 21 -5.20 10.84 -4.48
N ILE A 22 -4.97 9.51 -4.52
CA ILE A 22 -4.97 8.75 -5.78
C ILE A 22 -6.34 8.83 -6.45
N ALA A 23 -7.43 8.60 -5.70
CA ALA A 23 -8.79 8.63 -6.24
C ALA A 23 -9.14 9.99 -6.86
N LYS A 24 -8.88 11.08 -6.12
CA LYS A 24 -9.10 12.45 -6.60
C LYS A 24 -8.27 12.77 -7.83
N LEU A 25 -6.98 12.42 -7.81
CA LEU A 25 -6.06 12.75 -8.90
C LEU A 25 -6.43 11.99 -10.17
N LEU A 26 -6.70 10.68 -10.07
CA LEU A 26 -7.07 9.88 -11.23
C LEU A 26 -8.44 10.30 -11.78
N GLY A 27 -9.44 10.52 -10.92
CA GLY A 27 -10.74 11.04 -11.33
C GLY A 27 -10.64 12.36 -12.07
N GLY A 28 -9.85 13.31 -11.56
CA GLY A 28 -9.58 14.60 -12.21
C GLY A 28 -8.81 14.49 -13.56
N HIS A 29 -8.19 13.33 -13.84
CA HIS A 29 -7.53 13.04 -15.12
C HIS A 29 -8.35 12.14 -16.04
N GLY A 30 -9.66 12.03 -15.82
CA GLY A 30 -10.60 11.33 -16.70
C GLY A 30 -10.59 9.80 -16.55
N PHE A 31 -10.17 9.28 -15.40
CA PHE A 31 -10.37 7.87 -15.05
C PHE A 31 -11.69 7.69 -14.30
N ASP A 32 -12.37 6.58 -14.53
CA ASP A 32 -13.45 6.11 -13.68
C ASP A 32 -12.89 5.22 -12.58
N VAL A 33 -13.09 5.61 -11.31
CA VAL A 33 -12.46 4.97 -10.17
C VAL A 33 -13.50 4.23 -9.33
N TRP A 34 -13.44 2.90 -9.27
CA TRP A 34 -14.13 2.09 -8.26
C TRP A 34 -13.28 2.10 -6.99
N GLY A 35 -13.61 3.05 -6.14
CA GLY A 35 -12.88 3.27 -4.88
C GLY A 35 -13.50 2.48 -3.74
N THR A 36 -12.67 1.75 -2.97
CA THR A 36 -13.20 0.94 -1.88
C THR A 36 -13.01 1.57 -0.51
N SER A 37 -13.97 1.31 0.37
CA SER A 37 -13.92 1.62 1.80
C SER A 37 -14.78 0.60 2.56
N ARG A 38 -14.48 0.37 3.84
CA ARG A 38 -15.40 -0.36 4.74
C ARG A 38 -16.70 0.44 4.97
N ASP A 39 -16.61 1.76 4.90
CA ASP A 39 -17.75 2.68 4.90
C ASP A 39 -17.78 3.44 3.55
N PRO A 40 -18.56 2.97 2.56
CA PRO A 40 -18.62 3.58 1.24
C PRO A 40 -19.25 4.99 1.23
N ALA A 41 -20.01 5.36 2.27
CA ALA A 41 -20.58 6.71 2.37
C ALA A 41 -19.49 7.80 2.39
N ARG A 42 -18.30 7.49 2.86
CA ARG A 42 -17.13 8.39 2.86
C ARG A 42 -16.63 8.75 1.47
N LEU A 43 -17.06 8.03 0.44
CA LEU A 43 -16.64 8.23 -0.95
C LEU A 43 -17.70 8.93 -1.82
N GLN A 44 -18.93 9.09 -1.33
CA GLN A 44 -20.05 9.61 -2.11
C GLN A 44 -19.83 11.04 -2.65
N GLN A 45 -19.00 11.83 -1.98
CA GLN A 45 -18.69 13.20 -2.39
C GLN A 45 -17.36 13.33 -3.16
N VAL A 46 -16.68 12.22 -3.43
CA VAL A 46 -15.43 12.25 -4.21
C VAL A 46 -15.77 12.15 -5.69
N PRO A 47 -15.53 13.21 -6.50
CA PRO A 47 -15.89 13.22 -7.90
C PRO A 47 -15.24 12.06 -8.68
N HIS A 48 -15.98 11.49 -9.65
CA HIS A 48 -15.54 10.38 -10.51
C HIS A 48 -15.14 9.10 -9.75
N VAL A 49 -15.67 8.92 -8.53
CA VAL A 49 -15.48 7.71 -7.73
C VAL A 49 -16.81 6.97 -7.59
N HIS A 50 -16.81 5.71 -7.99
CA HIS A 50 -17.88 4.75 -7.73
C HIS A 50 -17.59 4.07 -6.39
N PRO A 51 -18.38 4.31 -5.33
CA PRO A 51 -18.13 3.75 -4.01
C PRO A 51 -18.36 2.24 -3.98
N VAL A 52 -17.39 1.49 -3.47
CA VAL A 52 -17.48 0.04 -3.28
C VAL A 52 -17.24 -0.30 -1.80
N SER A 53 -18.18 -1.05 -1.20
CA SER A 53 -17.95 -1.60 0.15
C SER A 53 -16.97 -2.76 0.05
N LEU A 54 -15.86 -2.70 0.80
CA LEU A 54 -14.88 -3.77 0.80
C LEU A 54 -14.13 -3.83 2.13
N ASP A 55 -14.14 -5.01 2.74
CA ASP A 55 -13.30 -5.35 3.89
C ASP A 55 -12.28 -6.42 3.48
N LEU A 56 -11.00 -6.04 3.45
CA LEU A 56 -9.91 -6.96 3.11
C LEU A 56 -9.63 -8.00 4.20
N ALA A 57 -10.15 -7.83 5.42
CA ALA A 57 -10.09 -8.84 6.46
C ALA A 57 -11.04 -10.02 6.20
N GLN A 58 -11.94 -9.90 5.22
CA GLN A 58 -12.98 -10.90 4.92
C GLN A 58 -12.90 -11.35 3.46
N SER A 59 -12.46 -12.58 3.23
CA SER A 59 -12.28 -13.13 1.88
C SER A 59 -13.56 -13.13 1.04
N ASP A 60 -14.72 -13.37 1.66
CA ASP A 60 -16.01 -13.32 0.96
C ASP A 60 -16.38 -11.90 0.53
N SER A 61 -16.09 -10.91 1.37
CA SER A 61 -16.26 -9.49 1.00
C SER A 61 -15.45 -9.15 -0.25
N ILE A 62 -14.22 -9.64 -0.34
CA ILE A 62 -13.36 -9.39 -1.51
C ILE A 62 -14.00 -9.99 -2.77
N ARG A 63 -14.36 -11.28 -2.74
CA ARG A 63 -14.88 -11.97 -3.92
C ARG A 63 -16.20 -11.39 -4.41
N VAL A 64 -17.14 -11.19 -3.50
CA VAL A 64 -18.50 -10.72 -3.84
C VAL A 64 -18.48 -9.30 -4.38
N ASN A 65 -17.81 -8.39 -3.66
CA ASN A 65 -17.85 -6.98 -4.02
C ASN A 65 -16.93 -6.65 -5.22
N PHE A 66 -15.79 -7.33 -5.37
CA PHE A 66 -14.98 -7.20 -6.58
C PHE A 66 -15.73 -7.71 -7.82
N ALA A 67 -16.40 -8.86 -7.73
CA ALA A 67 -17.18 -9.40 -8.85
C ALA A 67 -18.37 -8.50 -9.21
N ALA A 68 -19.03 -7.88 -8.24
CA ALA A 68 -20.09 -6.90 -8.49
C ALA A 68 -19.55 -5.66 -9.21
N ALA A 69 -18.47 -5.08 -8.70
CA ALA A 69 -17.82 -3.92 -9.33
C ALA A 69 -17.29 -4.25 -10.74
N LEU A 70 -16.76 -5.45 -10.96
CA LEU A 70 -16.27 -5.89 -12.26
C LEU A 70 -17.43 -6.01 -13.28
N ARG A 71 -18.59 -6.53 -12.86
CA ARG A 71 -19.78 -6.61 -13.73
C ARG A 71 -20.28 -5.21 -14.13
N GLU A 72 -20.29 -4.27 -13.19
CA GLU A 72 -20.69 -2.88 -13.46
C GLU A 72 -19.69 -2.18 -14.39
N ALA A 73 -18.41 -2.33 -14.11
CA ALA A 73 -17.34 -1.72 -14.90
C ALA A 73 -17.15 -2.40 -16.28
N GLY A 74 -17.52 -3.67 -16.40
CA GLY A 74 -17.19 -4.51 -17.55
C GLY A 74 -15.75 -5.03 -17.51
N ALA A 75 -14.78 -4.19 -17.20
CA ALA A 75 -13.39 -4.55 -17.03
C ALA A 75 -12.62 -3.46 -16.25
N PHE A 76 -11.54 -3.83 -15.56
CA PHE A 76 -10.60 -2.88 -14.98
C PHE A 76 -9.29 -2.84 -15.76
N ASP A 77 -8.87 -1.64 -16.18
CA ASP A 77 -7.56 -1.42 -16.81
C ASP A 77 -6.44 -1.33 -15.78
N VAL A 78 -6.79 -0.92 -14.57
CA VAL A 78 -5.84 -0.72 -13.46
C VAL A 78 -6.42 -1.30 -12.17
N LEU A 79 -5.62 -2.10 -11.47
CA LEU A 79 -5.85 -2.49 -10.08
C LEU A 79 -4.81 -1.81 -9.19
N ILE A 80 -5.26 -1.11 -8.14
CA ILE A 80 -4.37 -0.47 -7.16
C ILE A 80 -4.65 -1.03 -5.78
N ASN A 81 -3.76 -1.86 -5.28
CA ASN A 81 -3.75 -2.37 -3.92
C ASN A 81 -3.06 -1.36 -3.01
N ASN A 82 -3.84 -0.50 -2.38
CA ASN A 82 -3.34 0.56 -1.50
C ASN A 82 -3.80 0.42 -0.05
N ALA A 83 -4.98 -0.17 0.19
CA ALA A 83 -5.52 -0.29 1.55
C ALA A 83 -4.55 -0.96 2.52
N GLY A 84 -4.52 -0.45 3.74
CA GLY A 84 -3.72 -1.03 4.80
C GLY A 84 -3.69 -0.16 6.05
N HIS A 85 -3.41 -0.79 7.17
CA HIS A 85 -3.19 -0.16 8.46
C HIS A 85 -2.03 -0.83 9.18
N GLY A 86 -1.49 -0.18 10.20
CA GLY A 86 -0.41 -0.72 11.02
C GLY A 86 -0.90 -1.43 12.28
N ALA A 87 -0.04 -2.27 12.85
CA ALA A 87 -0.12 -2.72 14.23
C ALA A 87 1.19 -2.38 14.93
N PHE A 88 1.11 -1.70 16.07
CA PHE A 88 2.25 -1.25 16.86
C PHE A 88 2.23 -1.89 18.24
N GLY A 89 3.28 -2.58 18.61
CA GLY A 89 3.44 -3.26 19.88
C GLY A 89 4.60 -4.26 19.86
N ALA A 90 5.05 -4.69 21.04
CA ALA A 90 6.09 -5.73 21.14
C ALA A 90 5.54 -7.08 20.63
N LEU A 91 6.28 -7.74 19.74
CA LEU A 91 5.83 -8.99 19.12
C LEU A 91 5.50 -10.09 20.16
N GLY A 92 6.28 -10.16 21.24
CA GLY A 92 6.07 -11.16 22.29
C GLY A 92 4.76 -11.02 23.09
N SER A 93 4.14 -9.83 23.05
CA SER A 93 2.84 -9.57 23.69
C SER A 93 1.72 -9.29 22.69
N MET A 94 1.99 -9.39 21.38
CA MET A 94 1.01 -9.11 20.34
C MET A 94 -0.02 -10.26 20.22
N PRO A 95 -1.32 -9.98 20.30
CA PRO A 95 -2.34 -11.00 20.10
C PRO A 95 -2.26 -11.65 18.71
N ALA A 96 -2.47 -12.94 18.64
CA ALA A 96 -2.35 -13.70 17.38
C ALA A 96 -3.38 -13.27 16.31
N ASP A 97 -4.53 -12.76 16.71
CA ASP A 97 -5.54 -12.19 15.80
C ASP A 97 -5.05 -10.94 15.11
N VAL A 98 -4.34 -10.06 15.83
CA VAL A 98 -3.71 -8.86 15.25
C VAL A 98 -2.68 -9.23 14.19
N LEU A 99 -1.84 -10.23 14.47
CA LEU A 99 -0.87 -10.73 13.51
C LEU A 99 -1.56 -11.28 12.26
N ARG A 100 -2.59 -12.13 12.42
CA ARG A 100 -3.35 -12.69 11.30
C ARG A 100 -4.03 -11.59 10.47
N GLU A 101 -4.66 -10.61 11.13
CA GLU A 101 -5.31 -9.49 10.45
C GLU A 101 -4.33 -8.69 9.59
N GLN A 102 -3.10 -8.44 10.08
CA GLN A 102 -2.07 -7.74 9.28
C GLN A 102 -1.76 -8.51 7.99
N PHE A 103 -1.59 -9.83 8.04
CA PHE A 103 -1.33 -10.63 6.84
C PHE A 103 -2.57 -10.73 5.95
N GLN A 104 -3.76 -10.90 6.51
CA GLN A 104 -5.00 -10.95 5.75
C GLN A 104 -5.21 -9.67 4.94
N VAL A 105 -5.06 -8.50 5.58
CA VAL A 105 -5.33 -7.22 4.94
C VAL A 105 -4.21 -6.80 3.98
N LEU A 106 -2.94 -7.04 4.36
CA LEU A 106 -1.79 -6.47 3.64
C LEU A 106 -1.16 -7.44 2.61
N VAL A 107 -1.50 -8.73 2.66
CA VAL A 107 -0.93 -9.76 1.77
C VAL A 107 -2.03 -10.55 1.06
N GLU A 108 -2.88 -11.26 1.80
CA GLU A 108 -3.86 -12.17 1.23
C GLU A 108 -4.94 -11.43 0.44
N GLY A 109 -5.46 -10.31 0.99
CA GLY A 109 -6.44 -9.48 0.29
C GLY A 109 -5.92 -8.94 -1.05
N PRO A 110 -4.76 -8.28 -1.12
CA PRO A 110 -4.12 -7.88 -2.36
C PRO A 110 -3.85 -9.06 -3.32
N ALA A 111 -3.40 -10.22 -2.81
CA ALA A 111 -3.17 -11.41 -3.62
C ALA A 111 -4.46 -11.92 -4.27
N GLU A 112 -5.55 -11.98 -3.50
CA GLU A 112 -6.86 -12.40 -4.01
C GLU A 112 -7.38 -11.43 -5.08
N LEU A 113 -7.27 -10.11 -4.86
CA LEU A 113 -7.65 -9.12 -5.87
C LEU A 113 -6.83 -9.25 -7.15
N MET A 114 -5.52 -9.49 -7.05
CA MET A 114 -4.68 -9.76 -8.23
C MET A 114 -5.13 -11.02 -8.95
N ARG A 115 -5.42 -12.11 -8.21
CA ARG A 115 -5.92 -13.37 -8.76
C ARG A 115 -7.24 -13.20 -9.50
N LEU A 116 -8.14 -12.36 -8.99
CA LEU A 116 -9.44 -12.07 -9.61
C LEU A 116 -9.34 -11.13 -10.82
N ALA A 117 -8.40 -10.19 -10.83
CA ALA A 117 -8.24 -9.22 -11.91
C ALA A 117 -7.48 -9.78 -13.13
N LEU A 118 -6.50 -10.65 -12.89
CA LEU A 118 -5.58 -11.15 -13.92
C LEU A 118 -6.25 -11.85 -15.10
N PRO A 119 -7.27 -12.73 -14.95
CA PRO A 119 -7.91 -13.36 -16.10
C PRO A 119 -8.42 -12.36 -17.12
N SER A 120 -9.21 -11.39 -16.70
CA SER A 120 -9.74 -10.33 -17.60
C SER A 120 -8.62 -9.49 -18.24
N MET A 121 -7.53 -9.20 -17.52
CA MET A 121 -6.38 -8.48 -18.07
C MET A 121 -5.63 -9.33 -19.11
N ARG A 122 -5.50 -10.64 -18.90
CA ARG A 122 -4.89 -11.58 -19.86
C ARG A 122 -5.72 -11.70 -21.13
N ASP A 123 -7.03 -11.89 -21.02
CA ASP A 123 -7.95 -12.01 -22.17
C ASP A 123 -7.92 -10.76 -23.05
N ARG A 124 -7.78 -9.59 -22.44
CA ARG A 124 -7.67 -8.31 -23.16
C ARG A 124 -6.24 -7.97 -23.61
N GLY A 125 -5.25 -8.76 -23.22
CA GLY A 125 -3.83 -8.54 -23.51
C GLY A 125 -3.28 -7.23 -22.94
N ARG A 126 -3.93 -6.63 -21.92
CA ARG A 126 -3.51 -5.37 -21.30
C ARG A 126 -4.00 -5.23 -19.87
N GLY A 127 -3.19 -4.58 -19.03
CA GLY A 127 -3.55 -4.27 -17.66
C GLY A 127 -2.40 -3.61 -16.90
N THR A 128 -2.71 -3.00 -15.77
CA THR A 128 -1.71 -2.49 -14.85
C THR A 128 -2.11 -2.83 -13.42
N ILE A 129 -1.21 -3.46 -12.69
CA ILE A 129 -1.39 -3.72 -11.25
C ILE A 129 -0.36 -2.89 -10.50
N ILE A 130 -0.82 -2.11 -9.54
CA ILE A 130 0.03 -1.31 -8.65
C ILE A 130 -0.18 -1.79 -7.23
N ASN A 131 0.90 -2.24 -6.60
CA ASN A 131 0.89 -2.60 -5.18
C ASN A 131 1.61 -1.51 -4.38
N VAL A 132 0.88 -0.85 -3.49
CA VAL A 132 1.44 0.13 -2.56
C VAL A 132 1.97 -0.62 -1.34
N THR A 133 3.29 -0.81 -1.32
CA THR A 133 4.00 -1.45 -0.21
C THR A 133 4.44 -0.41 0.83
N SER A 134 5.69 -0.37 1.21
CA SER A 134 6.30 0.62 2.10
C SER A 134 7.82 0.49 2.07
N LEU A 135 8.55 1.51 2.42
CA LEU A 135 9.97 1.38 2.79
C LEU A 135 10.18 0.43 3.97
N ALA A 136 9.17 0.21 4.82
CA ALA A 136 9.20 -0.82 5.86
C ALA A 136 9.38 -2.25 5.33
N ALA A 137 9.14 -2.48 4.04
CA ALA A 137 9.46 -3.75 3.38
C ALA A 137 10.98 -4.01 3.26
N GLN A 138 11.78 -2.96 3.29
CA GLN A 138 13.24 -3.01 3.20
C GLN A 138 13.93 -2.61 4.52
N PHE A 139 13.36 -1.65 5.23
CA PHE A 139 13.84 -1.12 6.50
C PHE A 139 12.79 -1.36 7.57
N PRO A 140 12.86 -2.49 8.31
CA PRO A 140 11.82 -2.84 9.27
C PRO A 140 11.72 -1.82 10.39
N ILE A 141 10.49 -1.52 10.78
CA ILE A 141 10.19 -0.58 11.85
C ILE A 141 10.11 -1.37 13.16
N PRO A 142 10.93 -1.05 14.19
CA PRO A 142 10.79 -1.67 15.49
C PRO A 142 9.38 -1.54 16.05
N PHE A 143 8.89 -2.56 16.73
CA PHE A 143 7.53 -2.65 17.26
C PHE A 143 6.40 -2.62 16.22
N MET A 144 6.74 -2.65 14.91
CA MET A 144 5.80 -2.88 13.81
C MET A 144 6.23 -4.10 12.97
N ALA A 145 6.75 -5.13 13.61
CA ALA A 145 7.26 -6.32 12.93
C ALA A 145 6.22 -7.00 12.02
N PRO A 146 4.95 -7.20 12.42
CA PRO A 146 3.93 -7.79 11.54
C PRO A 146 3.66 -6.94 10.30
N TYR A 147 3.59 -5.62 10.45
CA TYR A 147 3.42 -4.70 9.33
C TYR A 147 4.60 -4.77 8.35
N SER A 148 5.83 -4.68 8.86
CA SER A 148 7.04 -4.74 8.04
C SER A 148 7.15 -6.08 7.31
N ALA A 149 6.88 -7.20 8.00
CA ALA A 149 6.87 -8.53 7.42
C ALA A 149 5.81 -8.68 6.31
N ALA A 150 4.59 -8.20 6.55
CA ALA A 150 3.51 -8.24 5.57
C ALA A 150 3.83 -7.38 4.33
N LYS A 151 4.39 -6.18 4.50
CA LYS A 151 4.81 -5.33 3.37
C LYS A 151 5.99 -5.94 2.59
N SER A 152 6.91 -6.65 3.27
CA SER A 152 7.97 -7.42 2.61
C SER A 152 7.38 -8.60 1.82
N ALA A 153 6.42 -9.33 2.37
CA ALA A 153 5.74 -10.42 1.69
C ALA A 153 5.01 -9.93 0.42
N LEU A 154 4.28 -8.81 0.50
CA LEU A 154 3.62 -8.21 -0.67
C LEU A 154 4.65 -7.75 -1.72
N SER A 155 5.79 -7.21 -1.31
CA SER A 155 6.88 -6.81 -2.21
C SER A 155 7.43 -8.01 -2.98
N VAL A 156 7.75 -9.12 -2.28
CA VAL A 156 8.24 -10.37 -2.90
C VAL A 156 7.19 -10.97 -3.83
N LEU A 157 5.92 -11.02 -3.41
CA LEU A 157 4.81 -11.51 -4.23
C LEU A 157 4.65 -10.67 -5.51
N THR A 158 4.79 -9.34 -5.40
CA THR A 158 4.74 -8.42 -6.55
C THR A 158 5.88 -8.70 -7.53
N GLN A 159 7.08 -8.95 -7.02
CA GLN A 159 8.24 -9.28 -7.84
C GLN A 159 8.08 -10.64 -8.54
N ALA A 160 7.64 -11.67 -7.82
CA ALA A 160 7.41 -13.01 -8.37
C ALA A 160 6.38 -12.97 -9.50
N LEU A 161 5.23 -12.32 -9.26
CA LEU A 161 4.18 -12.19 -10.27
C LEU A 161 4.66 -11.47 -11.54
N ARG A 162 5.53 -10.46 -11.40
CA ARG A 162 6.12 -9.76 -12.56
C ARG A 162 6.97 -10.69 -13.41
N ILE A 163 7.73 -11.59 -12.76
CA ILE A 163 8.57 -12.59 -13.46
C ILE A 163 7.69 -13.65 -14.12
N GLU A 164 6.68 -14.16 -13.41
CA GLU A 164 5.75 -15.19 -13.90
C GLU A 164 4.98 -14.76 -15.15
N LEU A 165 4.52 -13.50 -15.17
CA LEU A 165 3.69 -13.03 -16.27
C LEU A 165 4.46 -12.93 -17.58
N GLY A 166 5.74 -12.53 -17.54
CA GLY A 166 6.63 -12.50 -18.72
C GLY A 166 6.12 -11.69 -19.93
N VAL A 167 4.96 -11.07 -19.82
CA VAL A 167 4.25 -10.38 -20.90
C VAL A 167 4.33 -8.87 -20.71
N PRO A 168 4.94 -8.12 -21.62
CA PRO A 168 5.09 -6.66 -21.48
C PRO A 168 3.77 -5.89 -21.39
N SER A 169 2.67 -6.50 -21.84
CA SER A 169 1.34 -5.88 -21.92
C SER A 169 0.61 -5.78 -20.59
N ILE A 170 0.95 -6.63 -19.59
CA ILE A 170 0.43 -6.53 -18.22
C ILE A 170 1.56 -6.03 -17.31
N ARG A 171 1.42 -4.83 -16.83
CA ARG A 171 2.46 -4.14 -16.05
C ARG A 171 2.20 -4.32 -14.56
N ILE A 172 3.23 -4.75 -13.84
CA ILE A 172 3.19 -4.91 -12.38
C ILE A 172 4.17 -3.93 -11.77
N VAL A 173 3.67 -2.98 -11.00
CA VAL A 173 4.47 -1.91 -10.40
C VAL A 173 4.34 -1.96 -8.88
N GLU A 174 5.45 -1.87 -8.20
CA GLU A 174 5.50 -1.63 -6.77
C GLU A 174 5.71 -0.14 -6.51
N VAL A 175 4.81 0.48 -5.77
CA VAL A 175 5.02 1.82 -5.21
C VAL A 175 5.40 1.64 -3.75
N ARG A 176 6.56 2.17 -3.36
CA ARG A 176 7.17 2.00 -2.05
C ARG A 176 7.28 3.35 -1.34
N PRO A 177 6.22 3.80 -0.63
CA PRO A 177 6.28 5.04 0.14
C PRO A 177 7.23 4.93 1.34
N GLY A 178 7.95 6.01 1.61
CA GLY A 178 8.55 6.28 2.92
C GLY A 178 7.54 6.88 3.89
N ASP A 179 8.01 7.78 4.77
CA ASP A 179 7.11 8.56 5.61
C ASP A 179 6.30 9.53 4.73
N ILE A 180 4.98 9.50 4.88
CA ILE A 180 4.02 10.34 4.16
C ILE A 180 3.04 10.90 5.17
N HIS A 181 2.79 12.20 5.12
CA HIS A 181 1.85 12.89 6.02
C HIS A 181 0.42 12.43 5.77
N THR A 182 -0.06 11.45 6.54
CA THR A 182 -1.39 10.85 6.42
C THR A 182 -1.93 10.47 7.80
N PRO A 183 -3.24 10.23 7.97
CA PRO A 183 -3.81 9.73 9.21
C PRO A 183 -3.52 8.23 9.47
N PHE A 184 -2.48 7.66 8.87
CA PHE A 184 -2.10 6.25 9.03
C PHE A 184 -1.89 5.86 10.51
N HIS A 185 -1.28 6.74 11.30
CA HIS A 185 -1.04 6.50 12.72
C HIS A 185 -2.34 6.43 13.55
N GLU A 186 -3.38 7.17 13.15
CA GLU A 186 -4.70 7.12 13.79
C GLU A 186 -5.39 5.77 13.55
N GLN A 187 -5.08 5.13 12.41
CA GLN A 187 -5.61 3.82 12.03
C GLN A 187 -4.70 2.68 12.49
N THR A 188 -3.53 2.98 13.05
CA THR A 188 -2.61 1.98 13.57
C THR A 188 -3.15 1.42 14.89
N ARG A 189 -3.41 0.10 14.93
CA ARG A 189 -3.83 -0.60 16.14
C ARG A 189 -2.67 -0.67 17.13
N LYS A 190 -2.77 0.07 18.23
CA LYS A 190 -1.80 -0.02 19.34
C LYS A 190 -2.13 -1.21 20.21
N VAL A 191 -1.11 -2.01 20.46
CA VAL A 191 -1.16 -3.14 21.37
C VAL A 191 -0.26 -2.80 22.55
N ASP A 192 -0.87 -2.26 23.58
CA ASP A 192 -0.14 -1.81 24.77
C ASP A 192 0.36 -2.96 25.63
N GLY A 193 0.07 -4.18 25.32
CA GLY A 193 0.53 -5.38 26.01
C GLY A 193 1.07 -5.12 27.44
N ASN A 194 1.41 -6.10 28.19
CA ASN A 194 2.08 -5.89 29.50
C ASN A 194 3.56 -5.42 29.35
N ALA A 195 3.87 -4.59 28.34
CA ALA A 195 5.18 -3.99 28.18
C ALA A 195 5.50 -3.12 29.42
N ARG A 196 6.48 -3.54 30.20
CA ARG A 196 6.89 -2.86 31.44
C ARG A 196 8.37 -2.49 31.34
N GLY A 197 8.76 -1.44 32.07
CA GLY A 197 10.17 -1.04 32.16
C GLY A 197 10.79 -0.63 30.82
N ALA A 198 11.94 -1.19 30.50
CA ALA A 198 12.76 -0.80 29.34
C ALA A 198 12.05 -0.97 27.99
N ASP A 199 11.16 -1.93 27.83
CA ASP A 199 10.44 -2.12 26.58
C ASP A 199 9.36 -1.03 26.37
N HIS A 200 8.74 -0.57 27.45
CA HIS A 200 7.79 0.55 27.38
C HIS A 200 8.47 1.84 26.90
N GLU A 201 9.63 2.18 27.48
CA GLU A 201 10.38 3.37 27.08
C GLU A 201 10.88 3.29 25.62
N ARG A 202 11.32 2.11 25.18
CA ARG A 202 11.73 1.89 23.80
C ARG A 202 10.54 2.05 22.81
N MET A 203 9.39 1.48 23.14
CA MET A 203 8.17 1.65 22.35
C MET A 203 7.78 3.10 22.23
N LYS A 204 7.81 3.85 23.34
CA LYS A 204 7.51 5.29 23.36
C LYS A 204 8.47 6.06 22.46
N SER A 205 9.79 5.82 22.57
CA SER A 205 10.79 6.49 21.73
C SER A 205 10.58 6.23 20.23
N VAL A 206 10.29 4.99 19.85
CA VAL A 206 10.00 4.63 18.44
C VAL A 206 8.74 5.32 17.96
N TRP A 207 7.67 5.29 18.77
CA TRP A 207 6.40 5.93 18.40
C TRP A 207 6.56 7.44 18.21
N GLU A 208 7.21 8.13 19.14
CA GLU A 208 7.45 9.57 19.06
C GLU A 208 8.32 9.93 17.85
N THR A 209 9.32 9.10 17.55
CA THR A 209 10.16 9.28 16.35
C THR A 209 9.33 9.15 15.08
N GLN A 210 8.45 8.15 14.98
CA GLN A 210 7.55 8.02 13.84
C GLN A 210 6.60 9.21 13.71
N MET A 211 6.01 9.68 14.81
CA MET A 211 5.10 10.83 14.78
C MET A 211 5.80 12.09 14.28
N ARG A 212 7.02 12.38 14.76
CA ARG A 212 7.83 13.51 14.28
C ARG A 212 8.11 13.40 12.77
N ASN A 213 8.52 12.21 12.32
CA ASN A 213 8.86 11.98 10.92
C ASN A 213 7.64 12.16 10.01
N MET A 214 6.49 11.60 10.40
CA MET A 214 5.25 11.73 9.64
C MET A 214 4.74 13.15 9.60
N ALA A 215 4.89 13.93 10.69
CA ALA A 215 4.50 15.34 10.72
C ALA A 215 5.32 16.20 9.75
N ALA A 216 6.60 15.86 9.57
CA ALA A 216 7.52 16.55 8.65
C ALA A 216 7.54 15.96 7.23
N ALA A 217 6.79 14.89 7.00
CA ALA A 217 6.82 14.14 5.74
C ALA A 217 6.05 14.86 4.61
N PRO A 218 6.39 14.58 3.34
CA PRO A 218 5.65 15.12 2.22
C PRO A 218 4.19 14.65 2.21
N SER A 219 3.34 15.47 1.57
CA SER A 219 1.91 15.14 1.44
C SER A 219 1.68 13.89 0.59
N PRO A 220 0.54 13.19 0.72
CA PRO A 220 0.21 12.01 -0.06
C PRO A 220 0.09 12.28 -1.57
N ALA A 221 -0.03 13.54 -1.98
CA ALA A 221 -0.04 13.93 -3.38
C ALA A 221 1.21 13.46 -4.15
N CYS A 222 2.38 13.37 -3.50
CA CYS A 222 3.59 12.87 -4.16
C CYS A 222 3.46 11.39 -4.56
N VAL A 223 2.77 10.58 -3.76
CA VAL A 223 2.49 9.17 -4.08
C VAL A 223 1.44 9.08 -5.18
N ALA A 224 0.37 9.87 -5.11
CA ALA A 224 -0.65 9.94 -6.15
C ALA A 224 -0.06 10.31 -7.51
N GLN A 225 0.85 11.30 -7.55
CA GLN A 225 1.59 11.68 -8.76
C GLN A 225 2.49 10.55 -9.30
N ALA A 226 3.12 9.77 -8.43
CA ALA A 226 3.92 8.62 -8.85
C ALA A 226 3.03 7.52 -9.46
N VAL A 227 1.87 7.27 -8.87
CA VAL A 227 0.86 6.33 -9.39
C VAL A 227 0.35 6.80 -10.75
N LEU A 228 -0.03 8.06 -10.91
CA LEU A 228 -0.50 8.63 -12.19
C LEU A 228 0.56 8.46 -13.29
N ARG A 229 1.83 8.76 -12.99
CA ARG A 229 2.93 8.55 -13.94
C ARG A 229 3.08 7.07 -14.31
N ALA A 230 2.99 6.16 -13.34
CA ALA A 230 3.09 4.72 -13.59
C ALA A 230 1.96 4.21 -14.48
N VAL A 231 0.72 4.63 -14.23
CA VAL A 231 -0.46 4.25 -15.02
C VAL A 231 -0.35 4.77 -16.45
N ASN A 232 0.19 5.98 -16.66
CA ASN A 232 0.32 6.60 -17.97
C ASN A 232 1.56 6.13 -18.74
N SER A 233 2.55 5.55 -18.08
CA SER A 233 3.78 5.08 -18.73
C SER A 233 3.54 3.77 -19.49
N ARG A 234 4.10 3.66 -20.68
CA ARG A 234 4.17 2.39 -21.43
C ARG A 234 5.13 1.40 -20.80
N ASN A 235 6.20 1.90 -20.17
CA ASN A 235 7.22 1.08 -19.50
C ASN A 235 7.57 1.72 -18.14
N PRO A 236 6.69 1.59 -17.11
CA PRO A 236 6.97 2.14 -15.80
C PRO A 236 8.12 1.38 -15.12
N PRO A 237 8.94 2.06 -14.30
CA PRO A 237 9.90 1.36 -13.46
C PRO A 237 9.20 0.29 -12.59
N PRO A 238 9.82 -0.88 -12.40
CA PRO A 238 9.24 -1.97 -11.62
C PRO A 238 9.01 -1.62 -10.15
N VAL A 239 9.81 -0.70 -9.60
CA VAL A 239 9.71 -0.19 -8.23
C VAL A 239 9.86 1.34 -8.25
N LEU A 240 8.92 2.03 -7.63
CA LEU A 240 8.91 3.47 -7.44
C LEU A 240 9.01 3.77 -5.94
N VAL A 241 10.16 4.24 -5.50
CA VAL A 241 10.34 4.71 -4.11
C VAL A 241 9.92 6.18 -4.04
N VAL A 242 9.01 6.50 -3.10
CA VAL A 242 8.40 7.82 -2.97
C VAL A 242 8.48 8.29 -1.53
N GLY A 243 8.96 9.51 -1.31
CA GLY A 243 9.11 10.08 0.04
C GLY A 243 10.12 11.20 0.08
N GLY A 244 10.61 11.55 1.26
CA GLY A 244 11.70 12.50 1.42
C GLY A 244 12.94 12.07 0.66
N VAL A 245 13.77 13.02 0.23
CA VAL A 245 14.95 12.76 -0.63
C VAL A 245 15.87 11.68 -0.06
N PHE A 246 16.14 11.74 1.25
CA PHE A 246 16.97 10.73 1.91
C PHE A 246 16.37 9.33 1.81
N GLN A 247 15.09 9.19 2.15
CA GLN A 247 14.38 7.91 2.13
C GLN A 247 14.17 7.36 0.71
N ALA A 248 13.91 8.24 -0.26
CA ALA A 248 13.61 7.83 -1.62
C ALA A 248 14.86 7.49 -2.45
N ARG A 249 16.02 8.10 -2.18
CA ARG A 249 17.22 7.98 -3.01
C ARG A 249 18.44 7.45 -2.28
N VAL A 250 18.71 7.97 -1.07
CA VAL A 250 19.97 7.66 -0.37
C VAL A 250 19.88 6.32 0.37
N ALA A 251 18.86 6.13 1.20
CA ALA A 251 18.74 4.95 2.03
C ALA A 251 18.68 3.63 1.23
N PRO A 252 17.87 3.50 0.16
CA PRO A 252 17.83 2.27 -0.65
C PRO A 252 19.15 1.94 -1.35
N LEU A 253 19.92 2.97 -1.75
CA LEU A 253 21.22 2.76 -2.38
C LEU A 253 22.27 2.34 -1.34
N ALA A 254 22.33 3.04 -0.21
CA ALA A 254 23.25 2.75 0.87
C ALA A 254 23.04 1.33 1.46
N SER A 255 21.79 0.87 1.55
CA SER A 255 21.49 -0.46 2.08
C SER A 255 22.01 -1.60 1.20
N ARG A 256 22.11 -1.40 -0.12
CA ARG A 256 22.68 -2.41 -1.02
C ARG A 256 24.16 -2.67 -0.79
N LEU A 257 24.87 -1.70 -0.23
CA LEU A 257 26.32 -1.74 0.00
C LEU A 257 26.67 -1.97 1.47
N SER A 258 25.68 -2.03 2.36
CA SER A 258 25.89 -2.15 3.80
C SER A 258 25.61 -3.56 4.30
N SER A 259 26.39 -3.99 5.31
CA SER A 259 26.12 -5.24 6.03
C SER A 259 24.86 -5.13 6.88
N VAL A 260 24.21 -6.26 7.18
CA VAL A 260 23.04 -6.32 8.06
C VAL A 260 23.31 -5.65 9.40
N ARG A 261 24.49 -5.90 10.02
CA ARG A 261 24.87 -5.27 11.28
C ARG A 261 24.91 -3.75 11.22
N LEU A 262 25.41 -3.20 10.11
CA LEU A 262 25.45 -1.74 9.91
C LEU A 262 24.03 -1.18 9.73
N GLN A 263 23.18 -1.87 8.98
CA GLN A 263 21.76 -1.47 8.80
C GLN A 263 21.03 -1.46 10.16
N GLU A 264 21.17 -2.53 10.96
CA GLU A 264 20.59 -2.60 12.31
C GLU A 264 21.13 -1.48 13.22
N TYR A 265 22.43 -1.21 13.19
CA TYR A 265 23.03 -0.13 13.98
C TYR A 265 22.44 1.23 13.59
N VAL A 266 22.34 1.51 12.28
CA VAL A 266 21.74 2.77 11.77
C VAL A 266 20.26 2.87 12.17
N LEU A 267 19.48 1.80 12.02
CA LEU A 267 18.08 1.79 12.44
C LEU A 267 17.90 2.01 13.95
N ARG A 268 18.72 1.37 14.78
CA ARG A 268 18.72 1.61 16.23
C ARG A 268 18.99 3.09 16.55
N ARG A 269 19.99 3.68 15.91
CA ARG A 269 20.30 5.13 16.11
C ARG A 269 19.17 6.02 15.62
N TYR A 270 18.55 5.67 14.49
CA TYR A 270 17.43 6.41 13.92
C TYR A 270 16.20 6.43 14.85
N TYR A 271 15.90 5.29 15.48
CA TYR A 271 14.78 5.14 16.42
C TYR A 271 15.16 5.41 17.89
N GLN A 272 16.40 5.82 18.16
CA GLN A 272 16.93 6.10 19.52
C GLN A 272 16.83 4.88 20.46
N LEU A 273 17.21 3.69 19.95
CA LEU A 273 17.22 2.41 20.67
C LEU A 273 18.62 1.98 21.10
#